data_baf98afc05841fad84eab0952bb3138e
#
_entry.id   baf98afc05841fad84eab0952bb3138e
#
_cell.length_a   1.000
_cell.length_b   1.000
_cell.length_c   1.000
_cell.angle_alpha   90.00
_cell.angle_beta   90.00
_cell.angle_gamma   90.00
#
_symmetry.space_group_name_H-M   'P 1'
#
loop_
_entity.id
_entity.type
_entity.pdbx_description
1 polymer ?
#
loop_
_entity_poly.entity_id
_entity_poly.type
_entity_poly.pdbx_seq_one_letter_code
_entity_poly.pdbx_strand_id
1 'polypeptide(L)'
;MLRLSALCAVMAQLGCRAPCLEMAFTPFDRVFTRMGAEDMLVEGRSTFLVELQDAARALDHATRRSLVILDELGRGTSTHDGVAIAGGVLRYLHRNTRCLCLFATHYPSLCLPELGSGHMALDAEADEDDRVPTFLLRPGRAPRGSCGIALARRAGLPAQVLRRAAQISSANE
;
A
#
# COMPACT_ATOMS: atom_id res chain seq x y z
N MET A 1 -2.38 8.63 -2.55
CA MET A 1 -3.80 8.24 -2.55
C MET A 1 -4.29 7.90 -1.14
N LEU A 2 -3.72 6.95 -0.40
CA LEU A 2 -4.19 6.52 0.95
C LEU A 2 -4.36 7.68 1.93
N ARG A 3 -3.33 8.56 2.04
CA ARG A 3 -3.40 9.75 2.91
C ARG A 3 -4.56 10.69 2.54
N LEU A 4 -4.80 10.88 1.24
CA LEU A 4 -5.89 11.71 0.75
C LEU A 4 -7.24 11.10 1.11
N SER A 5 -7.41 9.78 0.97
CA SER A 5 -8.65 9.10 1.36
C SER A 5 -8.95 9.25 2.85
N ALA A 6 -7.93 9.10 3.73
CA ALA A 6 -8.09 9.34 5.16
C ALA A 6 -8.51 10.79 5.46
N LEU A 7 -7.82 11.75 4.83
CA LEU A 7 -8.10 13.17 5.00
C LEU A 7 -9.51 13.52 4.55
N CYS A 8 -9.93 13.05 3.36
CA CYS A 8 -11.30 13.26 2.88
C CYS A 8 -12.34 12.71 3.85
N ALA A 9 -12.13 11.50 4.40
CA ALA A 9 -13.04 10.91 5.37
C ALA A 9 -13.18 11.76 6.64
N VAL A 10 -12.07 12.24 7.19
CA VAL A 10 -12.06 13.09 8.38
C VAL A 10 -12.71 14.45 8.10
N MET A 11 -12.32 15.12 7.01
CA MET A 11 -12.86 16.43 6.62
C MET A 11 -14.37 16.37 6.39
N ALA A 12 -14.84 15.35 5.67
CA ALA A 12 -16.26 15.18 5.40
C ALA A 12 -17.07 14.96 6.70
N GLN A 13 -16.55 14.20 7.66
CA GLN A 13 -17.21 13.97 8.96
C GLN A 13 -17.22 15.22 9.85
N LEU A 14 -16.28 16.13 9.64
CA LEU A 14 -16.25 17.44 10.30
C LEU A 14 -17.14 18.48 9.60
N GLY A 15 -17.79 18.12 8.48
CA GLY A 15 -18.60 19.05 7.69
C GLY A 15 -17.76 20.00 6.82
N CYS A 16 -16.48 19.71 6.63
CA CYS A 16 -15.59 20.47 5.75
C CYS A 16 -15.70 20.02 4.29
N ARG A 17 -15.35 20.90 3.37
CA ARG A 17 -15.17 20.52 1.97
C ARG A 17 -13.95 19.62 1.85
N ALA A 18 -14.14 18.42 1.27
CA ALA A 18 -13.05 17.48 0.98
C ALA A 18 -12.48 17.73 -0.42
N PRO A 19 -11.19 17.49 -0.66
CA PRO A 19 -10.54 17.64 -1.96
C PRO A 19 -10.88 16.47 -2.90
N CYS A 20 -12.15 16.33 -3.23
CA CYS A 20 -12.70 15.32 -4.16
C CYS A 20 -13.90 15.89 -4.91
N LEU A 21 -14.20 15.31 -6.08
CA LEU A 21 -15.36 15.73 -6.90
C LEU A 21 -16.67 15.33 -6.23
N GLU A 22 -16.73 14.12 -5.69
CA GLU A 22 -17.88 13.54 -5.03
C GLU A 22 -17.41 12.56 -3.95
N MET A 23 -18.14 12.46 -2.86
CA MET A 23 -17.88 11.49 -1.81
C MET A 23 -19.20 11.04 -1.18
N ALA A 24 -19.45 9.72 -1.24
CA ALA A 24 -20.58 9.09 -0.55
C ALA A 24 -20.02 8.01 0.41
N PHE A 25 -20.38 8.07 1.69
CA PHE A 25 -19.93 7.12 2.68
C PHE A 25 -20.86 7.06 3.88
N THR A 26 -20.85 5.96 4.61
CA THR A 26 -21.43 5.88 5.94
C THR A 26 -20.42 6.42 6.95
N PRO A 27 -20.79 7.29 7.89
CA PRO A 27 -19.86 7.84 8.88
C PRO A 27 -19.11 6.75 9.63
N PHE A 28 -17.78 6.90 9.69
CA PHE A 28 -16.90 6.00 10.41
C PHE A 28 -16.92 6.30 11.91
N ASP A 29 -16.93 5.29 12.75
CA ASP A 29 -16.78 5.44 14.19
C ASP A 29 -15.32 5.64 14.62
N ARG A 30 -14.40 5.09 13.85
CA ARG A 30 -12.94 5.19 14.08
C ARG A 30 -12.20 5.16 12.76
N VAL A 31 -11.04 5.81 12.74
CA VAL A 31 -10.10 5.80 11.63
C VAL A 31 -8.75 5.35 12.16
N PHE A 32 -8.27 4.21 11.68
CA PHE A 32 -6.93 3.70 11.99
C PHE A 32 -6.04 3.89 10.77
N THR A 33 -4.88 4.48 10.97
CA THR A 33 -3.92 4.70 9.89
C THR A 33 -2.54 4.23 10.31
N ARG A 34 -1.91 3.45 9.44
CA ARG A 34 -0.48 3.14 9.50
C ARG A 34 0.11 3.46 8.14
N MET A 35 0.74 4.62 8.02
CA MET A 35 1.28 5.15 6.76
C MET A 35 2.65 5.76 7.00
N GLY A 36 3.66 5.26 6.26
CA GLY A 36 5.05 5.73 6.34
C GLY A 36 5.80 5.09 7.52
N ALA A 37 7.11 4.95 7.35
CA ALA A 37 8.03 4.65 8.44
C ALA A 37 8.51 6.00 8.99
N GLU A 38 7.98 6.44 10.11
CA GLU A 38 8.69 7.42 10.90
C GLU A 38 9.80 6.66 11.63
N ASP A 39 11.05 6.98 11.30
CA ASP A 39 12.20 6.47 12.03
C ASP A 39 12.19 7.10 13.42
N MET A 40 11.50 6.46 14.36
CA MET A 40 11.57 6.80 15.78
C MET A 40 12.87 6.26 16.40
N LEU A 41 14.00 6.47 15.73
CA LEU A 41 15.35 6.12 16.22
C LEU A 41 15.66 6.77 17.57
N VAL A 42 15.00 7.89 17.89
CA VAL A 42 15.19 8.63 19.14
C VAL A 42 14.71 7.85 20.38
N GLU A 43 13.77 6.90 20.22
CA GLU A 43 13.24 6.10 21.32
C GLU A 43 13.83 4.69 21.42
N GLY A 44 14.80 4.31 20.57
CA GLY A 44 15.43 2.98 20.58
C GLY A 44 14.45 1.83 20.26
N ARG A 45 13.27 2.12 19.71
CA ARG A 45 12.28 1.11 19.31
C ARG A 45 12.49 0.70 17.86
N SER A 46 12.35 -0.59 17.60
CA SER A 46 12.29 -1.08 16.23
C SER A 46 11.06 -0.48 15.53
N THR A 47 11.27 0.19 14.36
CA THR A 47 10.20 0.72 13.51
C THR A 47 9.19 -0.36 13.17
N PHE A 48 9.65 -1.61 12.99
CA PHE A 48 8.79 -2.77 12.74
C PHE A 48 7.91 -3.12 13.94
N LEU A 49 8.42 -3.01 15.18
CA LEU A 49 7.59 -3.25 16.37
C LEU A 49 6.46 -2.22 16.49
N VAL A 50 6.74 -0.95 16.22
CA VAL A 50 5.73 0.12 16.21
C VAL A 50 4.67 -0.15 15.15
N GLU A 51 5.09 -0.56 13.96
CA GLU A 51 4.21 -0.97 12.86
C GLU A 51 3.24 -2.09 13.28
N LEU A 52 3.76 -3.12 13.95
CA LEU A 52 2.94 -4.22 14.45
C LEU A 52 2.00 -3.79 15.58
N GLN A 53 2.44 -2.89 16.46
CA GLN A 53 1.59 -2.34 17.53
C GLN A 53 0.43 -1.52 16.97
N ASP A 54 0.64 -0.72 15.92
CA ASP A 54 -0.43 0.02 15.25
C ASP A 54 -1.41 -0.91 14.55
N ALA A 55 -0.91 -1.97 13.88
CA ALA A 55 -1.76 -2.99 13.30
C ALA A 55 -2.57 -3.74 14.37
N ALA A 56 -1.95 -4.14 15.48
CA ALA A 56 -2.61 -4.79 16.60
C ALA A 56 -3.74 -3.91 17.17
N ARG A 57 -3.47 -2.62 17.38
CA ARG A 57 -4.49 -1.66 17.85
C ARG A 57 -5.69 -1.58 16.90
N ALA A 58 -5.46 -1.62 15.58
CA ALA A 58 -6.55 -1.68 14.61
C ALA A 58 -7.33 -3.00 14.70
N LEU A 59 -6.65 -4.15 14.86
CA LEU A 59 -7.29 -5.45 15.00
C LEU A 59 -8.16 -5.56 16.25
N ASP A 60 -7.69 -4.98 17.38
CA ASP A 60 -8.37 -5.04 18.67
C ASP A 60 -9.59 -4.11 18.77
N HIS A 61 -9.54 -2.97 18.07
CA HIS A 61 -10.50 -1.89 18.30
C HIS A 61 -11.35 -1.51 17.08
N ALA A 62 -11.03 -1.99 15.88
CA ALA A 62 -11.83 -1.70 14.71
C ALA A 62 -13.17 -2.42 14.74
N THR A 63 -14.21 -1.75 14.29
CA THR A 63 -15.55 -2.27 14.13
C THR A 63 -15.92 -2.35 12.64
N ARG A 64 -17.09 -2.89 12.31
CA ARG A 64 -17.58 -2.89 10.92
C ARG A 64 -17.77 -1.49 10.33
N ARG A 65 -17.83 -0.46 11.17
CA ARG A 65 -17.97 0.95 10.78
C ARG A 65 -16.66 1.72 10.81
N SER A 66 -15.54 1.06 11.07
CA SER A 66 -14.22 1.69 11.07
C SER A 66 -13.63 1.77 9.67
N LEU A 67 -12.78 2.77 9.45
CA LEU A 67 -11.87 2.87 8.32
C LEU A 67 -10.47 2.46 8.77
N VAL A 68 -9.89 1.45 8.14
CA VAL A 68 -8.51 1.01 8.41
C VAL A 68 -7.65 1.25 7.16
N ILE A 69 -6.54 1.94 7.31
CA ILE A 69 -5.60 2.24 6.23
C ILE A 69 -4.22 1.75 6.62
N LEU A 70 -3.72 0.74 5.91
CA LEU A 70 -2.42 0.13 6.15
C LEU A 70 -1.56 0.26 4.89
N ASP A 71 -0.37 0.81 5.04
CA ASP A 71 0.58 1.04 3.96
C ASP A 71 1.84 0.21 4.20
N GLU A 72 2.11 -0.74 3.28
CA GLU A 72 3.31 -1.58 3.25
C GLU A 72 3.58 -2.39 4.54
N LEU A 73 2.53 -2.87 5.21
CA LEU A 73 2.67 -3.69 6.42
C LEU A 73 3.55 -4.92 6.14
N GLY A 74 4.52 -5.15 7.02
CA GLY A 74 5.45 -6.30 6.94
C GLY A 74 6.76 -6.00 6.22
N ARG A 75 7.03 -4.73 5.82
CA ARG A 75 8.26 -4.35 5.13
C ARG A 75 9.49 -4.38 6.04
N GLY A 76 9.32 -4.23 7.35
CA GLY A 76 10.41 -4.14 8.33
C GLY A 76 11.05 -5.47 8.74
N THR A 77 10.69 -6.59 8.11
CA THR A 77 11.22 -7.93 8.41
C THR A 77 11.57 -8.71 7.13
N SER A 78 11.86 -10.02 7.28
CA SER A 78 12.07 -10.89 6.11
C SER A 78 10.84 -10.89 5.19
N THR A 79 11.04 -11.02 3.88
CA THR A 79 9.92 -11.05 2.91
C THR A 79 8.91 -12.15 3.25
N HIS A 80 9.37 -13.32 3.69
CA HIS A 80 8.52 -14.44 4.04
C HIS A 80 7.61 -14.12 5.24
N ASP A 81 8.19 -13.61 6.34
CA ASP A 81 7.43 -13.26 7.53
C ASP A 81 6.53 -12.04 7.28
N GLY A 82 7.03 -11.06 6.51
CA GLY A 82 6.26 -9.89 6.11
C GLY A 82 5.00 -10.25 5.36
N VAL A 83 5.09 -11.11 4.35
CA VAL A 83 3.91 -11.63 3.60
C VAL A 83 2.96 -12.39 4.51
N ALA A 84 3.48 -13.25 5.40
CA ALA A 84 2.66 -14.05 6.30
C ALA A 84 1.88 -13.18 7.29
N ILE A 85 2.54 -12.21 7.92
CA ILE A 85 1.92 -11.28 8.88
C ILE A 85 0.90 -10.39 8.17
N ALA A 86 1.29 -9.74 7.08
CA ALA A 86 0.42 -8.85 6.31
C ALA A 86 -0.81 -9.60 5.78
N GLY A 87 -0.63 -10.83 5.29
CA GLY A 87 -1.72 -11.69 4.84
C GLY A 87 -2.66 -12.14 5.97
N GLY A 88 -2.11 -12.40 7.16
CA GLY A 88 -2.90 -12.71 8.36
C GLY A 88 -3.78 -11.53 8.78
N VAL A 89 -3.19 -10.34 8.88
CA VAL A 89 -3.89 -9.09 9.23
C VAL A 89 -5.00 -8.78 8.21
N LEU A 90 -4.68 -8.83 6.92
CA LEU A 90 -5.64 -8.54 5.86
C LEU A 90 -6.85 -9.50 5.89
N ARG A 91 -6.59 -10.81 6.04
CA ARG A 91 -7.68 -11.80 6.14
C ARG A 91 -8.51 -11.63 7.40
N TYR A 92 -7.90 -11.28 8.53
CA TYR A 92 -8.62 -11.01 9.76
C TYR A 92 -9.56 -9.81 9.61
N LEU A 93 -9.07 -8.69 9.10
CA LEU A 93 -9.89 -7.50 8.84
C LEU A 93 -11.05 -7.80 7.89
N HIS A 94 -10.79 -8.57 6.82
CA HIS A 94 -11.82 -8.95 5.86
C HIS A 94 -12.89 -9.89 6.43
N ARG A 95 -12.48 -10.96 7.14
CA ARG A 95 -13.40 -12.03 7.55
C ARG A 95 -14.08 -11.76 8.90
N ASN A 96 -13.31 -11.20 9.84
CA ASN A 96 -13.76 -11.01 11.22
C ASN A 96 -14.31 -9.61 11.45
N THR A 97 -13.50 -8.58 11.23
CA THR A 97 -13.91 -7.19 11.47
C THR A 97 -14.89 -6.70 10.42
N ARG A 98 -14.66 -7.05 9.14
CA ARG A 98 -15.49 -6.64 7.98
C ARG A 98 -15.63 -5.13 7.85
N CYS A 99 -14.59 -4.39 8.21
CA CYS A 99 -14.50 -2.96 8.07
C CYS A 99 -14.09 -2.55 6.64
N LEU A 100 -14.24 -1.26 6.32
CA LEU A 100 -13.60 -0.73 5.12
C LEU A 100 -12.10 -0.65 5.35
N CYS A 101 -11.33 -1.39 4.53
CA CYS A 101 -9.88 -1.43 4.63
C CYS A 101 -9.24 -1.03 3.29
N LEU A 102 -8.32 -0.05 3.35
CA LEU A 102 -7.42 0.30 2.25
C LEU A 102 -6.03 -0.24 2.60
N PHE A 103 -5.59 -1.23 1.84
CA PHE A 103 -4.34 -1.95 2.10
C PHE A 103 -3.41 -1.81 0.90
N ALA A 104 -2.33 -1.03 1.03
CA ALA A 104 -1.29 -0.97 -0.01
C ALA A 104 -0.18 -1.96 0.31
N THR A 105 0.33 -2.62 -0.71
CA THR A 105 1.38 -3.63 -0.55
C THR A 105 2.20 -3.81 -1.82
N HIS A 106 3.46 -4.17 -1.66
CA HIS A 106 4.34 -4.66 -2.72
C HIS A 106 4.30 -6.19 -2.89
N TYR A 107 3.46 -6.88 -2.11
CA TYR A 107 3.34 -8.33 -2.19
C TYR A 107 2.19 -8.77 -3.09
N PRO A 108 2.43 -9.16 -4.36
CA PRO A 108 1.36 -9.54 -5.30
C PRO A 108 0.51 -10.72 -4.81
N SER A 109 1.08 -11.58 -3.97
CA SER A 109 0.38 -12.73 -3.37
C SER A 109 -0.76 -12.32 -2.42
N LEU A 110 -0.78 -11.07 -1.95
CA LEU A 110 -1.84 -10.53 -1.09
C LEU A 110 -3.02 -9.94 -1.87
N CYS A 111 -2.94 -9.84 -3.20
CA CYS A 111 -4.08 -9.53 -4.05
C CYS A 111 -5.02 -10.74 -4.12
N LEU A 112 -5.82 -10.93 -3.08
CA LEU A 112 -6.73 -12.07 -2.97
C LEU A 112 -7.93 -11.91 -3.91
N PRO A 113 -8.42 -12.99 -4.56
CA PRO A 113 -9.54 -12.91 -5.51
C PRO A 113 -10.83 -12.37 -4.89
N GLU A 114 -11.04 -12.61 -3.61
CA GLU A 114 -12.21 -12.17 -2.84
C GLU A 114 -12.17 -10.69 -2.43
N LEU A 115 -11.04 -10.00 -2.67
CA LEU A 115 -10.87 -8.59 -2.35
C LEU A 115 -10.83 -7.73 -3.61
N GLY A 116 -11.42 -6.55 -3.52
CA GLY A 116 -11.21 -5.53 -4.54
C GLY A 116 -9.74 -5.15 -4.60
N SER A 117 -9.14 -5.22 -5.78
CA SER A 117 -7.75 -4.84 -5.99
C SER A 117 -7.63 -3.72 -7.02
N GLY A 118 -6.58 -2.92 -6.89
CA GLY A 118 -6.24 -1.87 -7.82
C GLY A 118 -4.73 -1.69 -7.88
N HIS A 119 -4.26 -1.10 -8.95
CA HIS A 119 -2.84 -0.79 -9.15
C HIS A 119 -2.66 0.61 -9.74
N MET A 120 -1.46 1.18 -9.57
CA MET A 120 -1.09 2.40 -10.28
C MET A 120 -0.85 2.09 -11.74
N ALA A 121 -1.56 2.82 -12.62
CA ALA A 121 -1.37 2.68 -14.05
C ALA A 121 0.04 3.14 -14.44
N LEU A 122 0.62 2.43 -15.39
CA LEU A 122 1.83 2.85 -16.08
C LEU A 122 1.46 3.61 -17.35
N ASP A 123 2.36 4.46 -17.80
CA ASP A 123 2.25 5.14 -19.08
C ASP A 123 2.22 4.09 -20.21
N ALA A 124 1.10 4.01 -20.92
CA ALA A 124 0.90 3.02 -21.97
C ALA A 124 1.52 3.46 -23.32
N GLU A 125 1.81 4.76 -23.48
CA GLU A 125 2.39 5.32 -24.71
C GLU A 125 3.93 5.25 -24.71
N ALA A 126 4.54 5.01 -23.55
CA ALA A 126 5.99 4.83 -23.46
C ALA A 126 6.40 3.39 -23.84
N ASP A 127 7.61 3.26 -24.37
CA ASP A 127 8.24 1.97 -24.58
C ASP A 127 8.28 1.18 -23.26
N GLU A 128 8.21 -0.14 -23.34
CA GLU A 128 8.10 -1.02 -22.17
C GLU A 128 9.19 -0.74 -21.11
N ASP A 129 10.39 -0.42 -21.59
CA ASP A 129 11.55 -0.05 -20.78
C ASP A 129 11.52 1.36 -20.17
N ASP A 130 10.60 2.22 -20.60
CA ASP A 130 10.50 3.62 -20.16
C ASP A 130 9.18 3.94 -19.44
N ARG A 131 8.34 2.94 -19.22
CA ARG A 131 7.06 3.11 -18.52
C ARG A 131 7.23 3.57 -17.09
N VAL A 132 6.48 4.60 -16.73
CA VAL A 132 6.45 5.17 -15.37
C VAL A 132 5.03 5.24 -14.85
N PRO A 133 4.85 5.28 -13.52
CA PRO A 133 3.53 5.45 -12.92
C PRO A 133 2.89 6.77 -13.33
N THR A 134 1.62 6.72 -13.77
CA THR A 134 0.81 7.90 -14.11
C THR A 134 0.05 8.47 -12.91
N PHE A 135 0.20 7.86 -11.73
CA PHE A 135 -0.56 8.17 -10.50
C PHE A 135 -2.07 7.97 -10.61
N LEU A 136 -2.55 7.33 -11.68
CA LEU A 136 -3.94 6.93 -11.84
C LEU A 136 -4.15 5.52 -11.29
N LEU A 137 -5.17 5.36 -10.45
CA LEU A 137 -5.57 4.04 -9.96
C LEU A 137 -6.42 3.34 -11.02
N ARG A 138 -6.06 2.10 -11.34
CA ARG A 138 -6.83 1.22 -12.21
C ARG A 138 -7.29 -0.01 -11.43
N PRO A 139 -8.50 -0.53 -11.71
CA PRO A 139 -8.97 -1.75 -11.08
C PRO A 139 -8.17 -2.97 -11.53
N GLY A 140 -8.13 -3.97 -10.66
CA GLY A 140 -7.47 -5.24 -10.92
C GLY A 140 -6.03 -5.28 -10.43
N ARG A 141 -5.39 -6.44 -10.60
CA ARG A 141 -3.98 -6.65 -10.26
C ARG A 141 -3.07 -5.85 -11.18
N ALA A 142 -1.91 -5.44 -10.66
CA ALA A 142 -0.87 -4.88 -11.51
C ALA A 142 -0.47 -5.88 -12.62
N PRO A 143 -0.24 -5.40 -13.85
CA PRO A 143 0.37 -6.24 -14.88
C PRO A 143 1.73 -6.76 -14.41
N ARG A 144 2.18 -7.88 -14.99
CA ARG A 144 3.51 -8.40 -14.71
C ARG A 144 4.57 -7.39 -15.18
N GLY A 145 5.64 -7.30 -14.45
CA GLY A 145 6.73 -6.37 -14.69
C GLY A 145 6.77 -5.24 -13.67
N SER A 146 7.94 -4.72 -13.42
CA SER A 146 8.18 -3.61 -12.51
C SER A 146 8.75 -2.42 -13.28
N CYS A 147 8.33 -1.20 -12.92
CA CYS A 147 8.91 0.02 -13.46
C CYS A 147 10.24 0.42 -12.78
N GLY A 148 10.77 -0.41 -11.88
CA GLY A 148 11.96 -0.10 -11.09
C GLY A 148 13.20 0.17 -11.94
N ILE A 149 13.44 -0.63 -12.96
CA ILE A 149 14.59 -0.46 -13.86
C ILE A 149 14.41 0.78 -14.74
N ALA A 150 13.20 1.04 -15.23
CA ALA A 150 12.88 2.26 -15.96
C ALA A 150 13.11 3.52 -15.10
N LEU A 151 12.65 3.51 -13.87
CA LEU A 151 12.89 4.60 -12.91
C LEU A 151 14.37 4.76 -12.59
N ALA A 152 15.12 3.67 -12.40
CA ALA A 152 16.56 3.70 -12.17
C ALA A 152 17.32 4.31 -13.36
N ARG A 153 16.91 4.01 -14.61
CA ARG A 153 17.41 4.64 -15.82
C ARG A 153 17.17 6.15 -15.82
N ARG A 154 15.97 6.59 -15.51
CA ARG A 154 15.62 8.01 -15.40
C ARG A 154 16.34 8.73 -14.26
N ALA A 155 16.67 8.01 -13.19
CA ALA A 155 17.50 8.52 -12.10
C ALA A 155 18.99 8.64 -12.48
N GLY A 156 19.39 8.21 -13.69
CA GLY A 156 20.74 8.34 -14.19
C GLY A 156 21.71 7.23 -13.75
N LEU A 157 21.21 6.05 -13.35
CA LEU A 157 22.09 4.92 -13.05
C LEU A 157 22.88 4.50 -14.29
N PRO A 158 24.18 4.13 -14.14
CA PRO A 158 25.02 3.70 -15.27
C PRO A 158 24.42 2.52 -16.02
N ALA A 159 24.52 2.54 -17.37
CA ALA A 159 23.97 1.51 -18.24
C ALA A 159 24.47 0.09 -17.92
N GLN A 160 25.69 -0.06 -17.41
CA GLN A 160 26.23 -1.35 -16.98
C GLN A 160 25.48 -1.92 -15.78
N VAL A 161 25.11 -1.06 -14.81
CA VAL A 161 24.32 -1.45 -13.62
C VAL A 161 22.91 -1.86 -14.05
N LEU A 162 22.27 -1.06 -14.92
CA LEU A 162 20.91 -1.35 -15.42
C LEU A 162 20.83 -2.67 -16.19
N ARG A 163 21.82 -2.96 -17.07
CA ARG A 163 21.90 -4.25 -17.79
C ARG A 163 22.00 -5.41 -16.81
N ARG A 164 22.86 -5.29 -15.79
CA ARG A 164 23.00 -6.35 -14.79
C ARG A 164 21.75 -6.54 -13.94
N ALA A 165 21.11 -5.44 -13.55
CA ALA A 165 19.83 -5.47 -12.81
C ALA A 165 18.72 -6.19 -13.62
N ALA A 166 18.60 -5.89 -14.91
CA ALA A 166 17.64 -6.55 -15.80
C ALA A 166 17.89 -8.07 -15.91
N GLN A 167 19.16 -8.50 -16.04
CA GLN A 167 19.50 -9.91 -16.05
C GLN A 167 19.13 -10.65 -14.75
N ILE A 168 19.35 -10.00 -13.59
CA ILE A 168 19.00 -10.57 -12.29
C ILE A 168 17.49 -10.64 -12.13
N SER A 169 16.77 -9.60 -12.55
CA SER A 169 15.30 -9.56 -12.47
C SER A 169 14.66 -10.69 -13.27
N SER A 170 15.08 -10.87 -14.53
CA SER A 170 14.55 -11.93 -15.40
C SER A 170 14.89 -13.36 -14.95
N ALA A 171 15.92 -13.53 -14.12
CA ALA A 171 16.28 -14.85 -13.56
C ALA A 171 15.46 -15.23 -12.32
N ASN A 172 14.74 -14.26 -11.71
CA ASN A 172 13.95 -14.44 -10.50
C ASN A 172 12.41 -14.46 -10.76
N GLU A 173 11.99 -14.32 -12.01
CA GLU A 173 10.60 -14.49 -12.48
C GLU A 173 10.30 -15.95 -12.87
#